data_36d4b452956a934ea2db08fbf221db7a
#
_entry.id   36d4b452956a934ea2db08fbf221db7a
#
_cell.length_a   1.000
_cell.length_b   1.000
_cell.length_c   1.000
_cell.angle_alpha   90.00
_cell.angle_beta   90.00
_cell.angle_gamma   90.00
#
_symmetry.space_group_name_H-M   'P 1'
#
loop_
_entity.id
_entity.type
_entity.pdbx_description
1 polymer ?
#
loop_
_entity_poly.entity_id
_entity_poly.type
_entity_poly.pdbx_seq_one_letter_code
_entity_poly.pdbx_strand_id
1 'polypeptide(L)'
;MLKKSWFHIALLTFFGVAIALLMFLDYFNLEKIAFFSNAGFLFDYTWKGRLFLLFFIWLFILESFLNLDSLKEENLNNRHRSRLKIAIILVCAAIPLIYIVAINFLGLDQVVLGVGDLLRGDYWRTIVGANWGNSLQGDWPMSLEYVVFTVSFLPTILLAYGKKGLSVFALSAALVAGVAVVYMIDTMFPYGTFMPFQAFALPTAACAAVLLQALGIPFTMAYTPGYSAPIISVTANGISIPTSVAWPCAGVHSLFLYTIIILLLFRKSDISGTRKLAYFIVGAAGTYFMNILRIVSYFVILINQGQEPALIFHNVYGELYFFSFILAYIILIVGIQKYRLIEKAKLLISKRSYHLPALEKST
;
A
#
# COMPACT_ATOMS: atom_id res chain seq x y z
N MET A 1 -33.92 6.52 -14.16
CA MET A 1 -32.64 5.81 -13.97
C MET A 1 -32.07 5.94 -12.54
N LEU A 2 -32.15 7.06 -11.90
CA LEU A 2 -31.58 7.34 -10.56
C LEU A 2 -32.15 6.48 -9.41
N LYS A 3 -33.46 6.10 -9.43
CA LYS A 3 -34.08 5.27 -8.37
C LYS A 3 -33.50 3.86 -8.21
N LYS A 4 -32.72 3.34 -9.18
CA LYS A 4 -32.19 1.96 -9.15
C LYS A 4 -30.75 1.84 -8.60
N SER A 5 -30.02 2.94 -8.47
CA SER A 5 -28.62 2.93 -7.99
C SER A 5 -28.42 3.63 -6.63
N TRP A 6 -29.48 4.18 -6.01
CA TRP A 6 -29.38 4.93 -4.75
C TRP A 6 -28.67 4.15 -3.63
N PHE A 7 -28.94 2.85 -3.54
CA PHE A 7 -28.38 1.99 -2.52
C PHE A 7 -26.84 1.84 -2.67
N HIS A 8 -26.39 1.67 -3.92
CA HIS A 8 -24.96 1.61 -4.20
C HIS A 8 -24.26 2.95 -3.96
N ILE A 9 -24.92 4.04 -4.36
CA ILE A 9 -24.44 5.40 -4.08
C ILE A 9 -24.35 5.64 -2.56
N ALA A 10 -25.36 5.20 -1.78
CA ALA A 10 -25.32 5.31 -0.33
C ALA A 10 -24.09 4.59 0.28
N LEU A 11 -23.77 3.36 -0.18
CA LEU A 11 -22.60 2.64 0.29
C LEU A 11 -21.30 3.38 -0.03
N LEU A 12 -21.15 3.86 -1.26
CA LEU A 12 -19.99 4.68 -1.66
C LEU A 12 -19.88 5.94 -0.81
N THR A 13 -21.04 6.59 -0.52
CA THR A 13 -21.06 7.80 0.30
C THR A 13 -20.62 7.54 1.73
N PHE A 14 -21.05 6.45 2.38
CA PHE A 14 -20.60 6.13 3.74
C PHE A 14 -19.09 5.97 3.84
N PHE A 15 -18.49 5.15 2.98
CA PHE A 15 -17.04 4.97 2.97
C PHE A 15 -16.30 6.24 2.53
N GLY A 16 -16.81 6.94 1.52
CA GLY A 16 -16.23 8.19 1.01
C GLY A 16 -16.24 9.31 2.05
N VAL A 17 -17.35 9.50 2.76
CA VAL A 17 -17.47 10.50 3.84
C VAL A 17 -16.57 10.14 5.01
N ALA A 18 -16.48 8.85 5.40
CA ALA A 18 -15.58 8.42 6.46
C ALA A 18 -14.12 8.79 6.13
N ILE A 19 -13.66 8.46 4.91
CA ILE A 19 -12.29 8.77 4.47
C ILE A 19 -12.08 10.28 4.32
N ALA A 20 -13.04 11.00 3.75
CA ALA A 20 -12.95 12.46 3.62
C ALA A 20 -12.86 13.15 4.99
N LEU A 21 -13.65 12.71 5.97
CA LEU A 21 -13.59 13.21 7.34
C LEU A 21 -12.22 12.93 7.96
N LEU A 22 -11.70 11.72 7.79
CA LEU A 22 -10.39 11.35 8.29
C LEU A 22 -9.28 12.25 7.71
N MET A 23 -9.28 12.46 6.39
CA MET A 23 -8.31 13.35 5.72
C MET A 23 -8.48 14.81 6.11
N PHE A 24 -9.72 15.24 6.34
CA PHE A 24 -10.00 16.60 6.82
C PHE A 24 -9.44 16.82 8.23
N LEU A 25 -9.66 15.89 9.15
CA LEU A 25 -9.14 15.96 10.52
C LEU A 25 -7.62 16.02 10.52
N ASP A 26 -6.98 15.20 9.68
CA ASP A 26 -5.53 15.18 9.50
C ASP A 26 -4.99 16.51 8.94
N TYR A 27 -5.59 17.02 7.87
CA TYR A 27 -5.12 18.23 7.18
C TYR A 27 -5.16 19.48 8.07
N PHE A 28 -6.24 19.64 8.84
CA PHE A 28 -6.43 20.83 9.67
C PHE A 28 -5.72 20.75 11.01
N ASN A 29 -5.13 19.61 11.37
CA ASN A 29 -4.38 19.43 12.61
C ASN A 29 -5.17 19.97 13.82
N LEU A 30 -6.42 19.49 13.96
CA LEU A 30 -7.42 20.03 14.88
C LEU A 30 -7.02 19.92 16.37
N GLU A 31 -5.95 19.20 16.66
CA GLU A 31 -5.30 19.15 17.99
C GLU A 31 -4.94 20.54 18.56
N LYS A 32 -4.64 21.50 17.68
CA LYS A 32 -4.29 22.88 18.07
C LYS A 32 -5.51 23.71 18.44
N ILE A 33 -6.72 23.23 18.18
CA ILE A 33 -7.96 23.91 18.54
C ILE A 33 -8.32 23.43 19.95
N ALA A 34 -8.18 24.30 20.94
CA ALA A 34 -8.42 24.03 22.37
C ALA A 34 -9.79 23.40 22.73
N PHE A 35 -10.75 23.41 21.80
CA PHE A 35 -12.05 22.78 21.95
C PHE A 35 -12.00 21.24 21.74
N PHE A 36 -10.97 20.73 21.06
CA PHE A 36 -10.79 19.31 20.77
C PHE A 36 -9.57 18.79 21.51
N SER A 37 -9.55 18.93 22.83
CA SER A 37 -8.42 18.54 23.69
C SER A 37 -8.08 17.03 23.69
N ASN A 38 -8.90 16.21 23.02
CA ASN A 38 -8.71 14.76 22.85
C ASN A 38 -8.77 14.41 21.35
N ALA A 39 -8.00 15.09 20.53
CA ALA A 39 -8.02 14.93 19.08
C ALA A 39 -7.27 13.69 18.64
N GLY A 40 -7.87 12.54 18.75
CA GLY A 40 -7.50 11.31 18.04
C GLY A 40 -6.00 10.97 17.96
N PHE A 41 -5.63 10.24 16.93
CA PHE A 41 -4.23 9.86 16.70
C PHE A 41 -3.49 10.91 15.86
N LEU A 42 -2.28 11.27 16.29
CA LEU A 42 -1.44 12.26 15.64
C LEU A 42 -1.18 11.92 14.17
N PHE A 43 -1.42 12.90 13.32
CA PHE A 43 -1.27 12.81 11.88
C PHE A 43 0.14 12.42 11.42
N ASP A 44 1.19 12.95 12.04
CA ASP A 44 2.58 12.71 11.67
C ASP A 44 2.95 11.22 11.64
N TYR A 45 2.24 10.40 12.40
CA TYR A 45 2.44 8.96 12.43
C TYR A 45 1.55 8.18 11.46
N THR A 46 0.40 8.73 11.08
CA THR A 46 -0.65 7.98 10.37
C THR A 46 -0.87 8.40 8.92
N TRP A 47 -0.46 9.61 8.55
CA TRP A 47 -0.74 10.19 7.23
C TRP A 47 -0.30 9.29 6.06
N LYS A 48 0.90 8.74 6.09
CA LYS A 48 1.38 7.82 5.06
C LYS A 48 0.48 6.59 4.92
N GLY A 49 0.11 6.01 6.05
CA GLY A 49 -0.75 4.85 6.09
C GLY A 49 -2.13 5.16 5.55
N ARG A 50 -2.69 6.31 5.83
CA ARG A 50 -4.02 6.76 5.38
C ARG A 50 -4.12 6.98 3.88
N LEU A 51 -3.00 7.18 3.20
CA LEU A 51 -2.97 7.25 1.73
C LEU A 51 -3.56 5.99 1.08
N PHE A 52 -3.39 4.81 1.67
CA PHE A 52 -4.00 3.58 1.15
C PHE A 52 -5.53 3.57 1.26
N LEU A 53 -6.13 4.32 2.18
CA LEU A 53 -7.59 4.51 2.22
C LEU A 53 -8.10 5.34 1.03
N LEU A 54 -7.31 6.32 0.55
CA LEU A 54 -7.61 7.04 -0.69
C LEU A 54 -7.55 6.11 -1.90
N PHE A 55 -6.56 5.21 -1.94
CA PHE A 55 -6.52 4.18 -2.99
C PHE A 55 -7.69 3.19 -2.88
N PHE A 56 -8.07 2.81 -1.67
CA PHE A 56 -9.23 1.94 -1.46
C PHE A 56 -10.52 2.57 -2.00
N ILE A 57 -10.83 3.82 -1.65
CA ILE A 57 -12.05 4.47 -2.15
C ILE A 57 -11.98 4.69 -3.67
N TRP A 58 -10.82 5.03 -4.22
CA TRP A 58 -10.61 5.14 -5.66
C TRP A 58 -10.87 3.81 -6.38
N LEU A 59 -10.31 2.70 -5.87
CA LEU A 59 -10.56 1.36 -6.41
C LEU A 59 -12.04 0.98 -6.30
N PHE A 60 -12.67 1.25 -5.16
CA PHE A 60 -14.08 0.96 -4.95
C PHE A 60 -14.97 1.70 -5.96
N ILE A 61 -14.69 2.98 -6.23
CA ILE A 61 -15.36 3.76 -7.27
C ILE A 61 -15.08 3.16 -8.65
N LEU A 62 -13.84 2.84 -8.96
CA LEU A 62 -13.44 2.32 -10.27
C LEU A 62 -14.03 0.94 -10.54
N GLU A 63 -13.97 0.00 -9.58
CA GLU A 63 -14.61 -1.32 -9.70
C GLU A 63 -16.13 -1.20 -9.82
N SER A 64 -16.75 -0.24 -9.11
CA SER A 64 -18.16 0.09 -9.24
C SER A 64 -18.49 0.53 -10.66
N PHE A 65 -17.73 1.46 -11.21
CA PHE A 65 -17.93 1.99 -12.56
C PHE A 65 -17.75 0.90 -13.63
N LEU A 66 -16.67 0.12 -13.52
CA LEU A 66 -16.35 -0.96 -14.47
C LEU A 66 -17.39 -2.10 -14.47
N ASN A 67 -18.15 -2.27 -13.39
CA ASN A 67 -19.11 -3.38 -13.22
C ASN A 67 -20.55 -2.90 -13.01
N LEU A 68 -20.88 -1.66 -13.41
CA LEU A 68 -22.20 -1.05 -13.19
C LEU A 68 -23.36 -1.93 -13.62
N ASP A 69 -23.26 -2.60 -14.76
CA ASP A 69 -24.34 -3.42 -15.30
C ASP A 69 -24.56 -4.69 -14.48
N SER A 70 -23.48 -5.35 -14.07
CA SER A 70 -23.54 -6.52 -13.17
C SER A 70 -24.12 -6.16 -11.80
N LEU A 71 -23.80 -4.96 -11.27
CA LEU A 71 -24.32 -4.47 -10.00
C LEU A 71 -25.80 -4.09 -10.09
N LYS A 72 -26.25 -3.54 -11.22
CA LYS A 72 -27.68 -3.24 -11.46
C LYS A 72 -28.49 -4.52 -11.51
N GLU A 73 -28.01 -5.54 -12.23
CA GLU A 73 -28.66 -6.84 -12.34
C GLU A 73 -28.79 -7.52 -10.97
N GLU A 74 -27.73 -7.56 -10.17
CA GLU A 74 -27.74 -8.12 -8.84
C GLU A 74 -28.65 -7.34 -7.89
N ASN A 75 -28.73 -6.03 -8.03
CA ASN A 75 -29.66 -5.18 -7.27
C ASN A 75 -31.13 -5.46 -7.64
N LEU A 76 -31.40 -5.84 -8.89
CA LEU A 76 -32.72 -6.23 -9.34
C LEU A 76 -33.14 -7.59 -8.75
N ASN A 77 -32.25 -8.57 -8.76
CA ASN A 77 -32.47 -9.90 -8.19
C ASN A 77 -32.69 -9.83 -6.66
N ASN A 78 -32.07 -8.86 -5.99
CA ASN A 78 -32.21 -8.62 -4.55
C ASN A 78 -33.28 -7.55 -4.21
N ARG A 79 -34.22 -7.25 -5.09
CA ARG A 79 -35.23 -6.18 -4.90
C ARG A 79 -36.14 -6.38 -3.69
N HIS A 80 -36.33 -7.61 -3.24
CA HIS A 80 -37.16 -7.97 -2.07
C HIS A 80 -36.35 -8.09 -0.78
N ARG A 81 -35.24 -7.31 -0.64
CA ARG A 81 -34.51 -7.26 0.64
C ARG A 81 -35.44 -6.84 1.77
N SER A 82 -35.43 -7.60 2.85
CA SER A 82 -36.17 -7.20 4.04
C SER A 82 -35.63 -5.86 4.57
N ARG A 83 -36.49 -5.05 5.19
CA ARG A 83 -36.06 -3.78 5.82
C ARG A 83 -34.94 -4.00 6.83
N LEU A 84 -35.00 -5.12 7.57
CA LEU A 84 -33.96 -5.51 8.51
C LEU A 84 -32.60 -5.73 7.82
N LYS A 85 -32.57 -6.43 6.68
CA LYS A 85 -31.33 -6.64 5.92
C LYS A 85 -30.71 -5.33 5.43
N ILE A 86 -31.54 -4.40 4.95
CA ILE A 86 -31.08 -3.07 4.52
C ILE A 86 -30.51 -2.31 5.73
N ALA A 87 -31.19 -2.32 6.87
CA ALA A 87 -30.71 -1.67 8.09
C ALA A 87 -29.35 -2.24 8.53
N ILE A 88 -29.16 -3.57 8.55
CA ILE A 88 -27.90 -4.20 8.90
C ILE A 88 -26.78 -3.76 7.93
N ILE A 89 -27.04 -3.73 6.62
CA ILE A 89 -26.02 -3.30 5.64
C ILE A 89 -25.61 -1.85 5.88
N LEU A 90 -26.58 -0.95 6.15
CA LEU A 90 -26.30 0.47 6.41
C LEU A 90 -25.54 0.65 7.73
N VAL A 91 -25.86 -0.13 8.76
CA VAL A 91 -25.11 -0.14 10.03
C VAL A 91 -23.68 -0.59 9.79
N CYS A 92 -23.47 -1.71 9.07
CA CYS A 92 -22.13 -2.15 8.71
C CYS A 92 -21.34 -1.09 7.93
N ALA A 93 -21.97 -0.42 6.97
CA ALA A 93 -21.32 0.63 6.18
C ALA A 93 -21.01 1.89 7.00
N ALA A 94 -21.78 2.17 8.05
CA ALA A 94 -21.59 3.33 8.93
C ALA A 94 -20.50 3.11 10.00
N ILE A 95 -20.07 1.86 10.26
CA ILE A 95 -19.07 1.54 11.29
C ILE A 95 -17.78 2.38 11.16
N PRO A 96 -17.16 2.57 9.98
CA PRO A 96 -15.95 3.39 9.88
C PRO A 96 -16.22 4.84 10.29
N LEU A 97 -17.33 5.41 9.88
CA LEU A 97 -17.70 6.78 10.24
C LEU A 97 -17.93 6.93 11.75
N ILE A 98 -18.65 5.97 12.35
CA ILE A 98 -18.88 5.93 13.80
C ILE A 98 -17.55 5.81 14.55
N TYR A 99 -16.66 4.93 14.08
CA TYR A 99 -15.33 4.74 14.67
C TYR A 99 -14.52 6.05 14.63
N ILE A 100 -14.46 6.74 13.47
CA ILE A 100 -13.72 7.99 13.32
C ILE A 100 -14.28 9.07 14.26
N VAL A 101 -15.59 9.19 14.36
CA VAL A 101 -16.23 10.13 15.30
C VAL A 101 -15.91 9.75 16.74
N ALA A 102 -15.98 8.48 17.09
CA ALA A 102 -15.70 8.02 18.45
C ALA A 102 -14.24 8.22 18.87
N ILE A 103 -13.30 7.97 17.97
CA ILE A 103 -11.86 8.18 18.21
C ILE A 103 -11.55 9.66 18.43
N ASN A 104 -12.08 10.54 17.56
CA ASN A 104 -11.67 11.95 17.55
C ASN A 104 -12.49 12.83 18.51
N PHE A 105 -13.72 12.44 18.89
CA PHE A 105 -14.61 13.30 19.65
C PHE A 105 -15.19 12.68 20.92
N LEU A 106 -15.13 11.35 21.10
CA LEU A 106 -15.74 10.65 22.23
C LEU A 106 -14.74 9.94 23.15
N GLY A 107 -13.42 10.15 22.94
CA GLY A 107 -12.39 9.59 23.80
C GLY A 107 -12.11 8.10 23.61
N LEU A 108 -12.56 7.49 22.51
CA LEU A 108 -12.27 6.09 22.19
C LEU A 108 -10.75 5.86 21.93
N ASP A 109 -10.01 6.90 21.55
CA ASP A 109 -8.56 6.91 21.38
C ASP A 109 -7.84 6.41 22.62
N GLN A 110 -8.26 6.86 23.82
CA GLN A 110 -7.67 6.42 25.08
C GLN A 110 -7.87 4.93 25.33
N VAL A 111 -9.04 4.41 24.96
CA VAL A 111 -9.32 2.97 25.06
C VAL A 111 -8.46 2.18 24.10
N VAL A 112 -8.32 2.65 22.85
CA VAL A 112 -7.50 2.00 21.82
C VAL A 112 -6.02 1.99 22.23
N LEU A 113 -5.50 3.10 22.75
CA LEU A 113 -4.13 3.17 23.27
C LEU A 113 -3.95 2.25 24.47
N GLY A 114 -4.90 2.23 25.41
CA GLY A 114 -4.89 1.33 26.56
C GLY A 114 -4.89 -0.15 26.17
N VAL A 115 -5.66 -0.54 25.15
CA VAL A 115 -5.61 -1.90 24.58
C VAL A 115 -4.24 -2.18 23.96
N GLY A 116 -3.66 -1.22 23.25
CA GLY A 116 -2.30 -1.33 22.71
C GLY A 116 -1.26 -1.57 23.82
N ASP A 117 -1.38 -0.85 24.95
CA ASP A 117 -0.51 -1.03 26.10
C ASP A 117 -0.69 -2.38 26.80
N LEU A 118 -1.92 -2.90 26.86
CA LEU A 118 -2.18 -4.26 27.36
C LEU A 118 -1.59 -5.34 26.44
N LEU A 119 -1.72 -5.19 25.12
CA LEU A 119 -1.11 -6.09 24.15
C LEU A 119 0.42 -6.04 24.18
N ARG A 120 0.98 -4.91 24.56
CA ARG A 120 2.42 -4.71 24.78
C ARG A 120 2.95 -5.47 26.01
N GLY A 121 2.11 -5.91 26.94
CA GLY A 121 2.45 -6.53 28.22
C GLY A 121 3.51 -7.61 28.14
N ASP A 122 3.80 -8.27 29.25
CA ASP A 122 4.96 -9.17 29.44
C ASP A 122 5.15 -10.23 28.34
N TYR A 123 4.10 -10.67 27.70
CA TYR A 123 4.17 -11.65 26.60
C TYR A 123 4.98 -11.11 25.40
N TRP A 124 4.70 -9.91 24.94
CA TRP A 124 5.40 -9.29 23.81
C TRP A 124 6.80 -8.82 24.17
N ARG A 125 6.98 -8.33 25.41
CA ARG A 125 8.32 -8.01 25.93
C ARG A 125 9.23 -9.22 25.93
N THR A 126 8.71 -10.39 26.23
CA THR A 126 9.47 -11.65 26.27
C THR A 126 9.86 -12.12 24.87
N ILE A 127 8.99 -11.94 23.88
CA ILE A 127 9.23 -12.39 22.49
C ILE A 127 10.14 -11.43 21.71
N VAL A 128 9.96 -10.12 21.89
CA VAL A 128 10.58 -9.08 21.03
C VAL A 128 11.74 -8.36 21.71
N GLY A 129 11.95 -8.58 23.02
CA GLY A 129 13.01 -7.89 23.81
C GLY A 129 12.58 -6.57 24.45
N ALA A 130 13.16 -6.25 25.59
CA ALA A 130 12.65 -5.30 26.59
C ALA A 130 12.66 -3.79 26.22
N ASN A 131 13.26 -3.36 25.09
CA ASN A 131 13.58 -1.95 24.85
C ASN A 131 12.64 -1.21 23.87
N TRP A 132 11.49 -1.75 23.57
CA TRP A 132 10.63 -1.27 22.47
C TRP A 132 9.44 -0.41 22.93
N GLY A 133 9.65 0.37 23.98
CA GLY A 133 8.61 1.03 24.77
C GLY A 133 7.65 1.96 24.04
N ASN A 134 8.01 2.61 22.92
CA ASN A 134 7.21 3.70 22.35
C ASN A 134 6.66 3.44 20.92
N SER A 135 7.02 2.35 20.26
CA SER A 135 6.70 2.13 18.84
C SER A 135 5.27 1.65 18.56
N LEU A 136 4.59 1.05 19.54
CA LEU A 136 3.20 0.60 19.36
C LEU A 136 2.19 1.76 19.26
N GLN A 137 2.53 2.96 19.75
CA GLN A 137 1.59 4.09 19.74
C GLN A 137 1.23 4.57 18.33
N GLY A 138 2.13 4.46 17.34
CA GLY A 138 1.86 4.88 15.96
C GLY A 138 1.21 3.81 15.10
N ASP A 139 1.69 2.58 15.17
CA ASP A 139 1.31 1.52 14.23
C ASP A 139 0.02 0.81 14.64
N TRP A 140 -0.24 0.63 15.94
CA TRP A 140 -1.45 0.00 16.45
C TRP A 140 -2.74 0.74 16.06
N PRO A 141 -2.87 2.07 16.29
CA PRO A 141 -4.06 2.81 15.88
C PRO A 141 -4.35 2.71 14.39
N MET A 142 -3.30 2.79 13.55
CA MET A 142 -3.45 2.67 12.10
C MET A 142 -3.85 1.26 11.68
N SER A 143 -3.28 0.23 12.29
CA SER A 143 -3.68 -1.17 12.06
C SER A 143 -5.16 -1.35 12.36
N LEU A 144 -5.64 -0.80 13.48
CA LEU A 144 -7.04 -0.89 13.89
C LEU A 144 -7.97 -0.13 12.94
N GLU A 145 -7.57 1.04 12.42
CA GLU A 145 -8.34 1.75 11.39
C GLU A 145 -8.60 0.82 10.19
N TYR A 146 -7.57 0.19 9.63
CA TYR A 146 -7.72 -0.73 8.50
C TYR A 146 -8.54 -1.96 8.83
N VAL A 147 -8.41 -2.50 10.04
CA VAL A 147 -9.25 -3.61 10.51
C VAL A 147 -10.72 -3.18 10.54
N VAL A 148 -11.02 -1.99 11.08
CA VAL A 148 -12.38 -1.45 11.11
C VAL A 148 -12.96 -1.28 9.71
N PHE A 149 -12.20 -0.70 8.77
CA PHE A 149 -12.63 -0.58 7.38
C PHE A 149 -12.84 -1.95 6.73
N THR A 150 -11.96 -2.92 6.98
CA THR A 150 -12.06 -4.29 6.44
C THR A 150 -13.29 -5.02 6.96
N VAL A 151 -13.47 -5.04 8.30
CA VAL A 151 -14.60 -5.72 8.98
C VAL A 151 -15.94 -5.05 8.65
N SER A 152 -15.92 -3.77 8.31
CA SER A 152 -17.10 -3.06 7.81
C SER A 152 -17.36 -3.37 6.33
N PHE A 153 -16.36 -3.29 5.47
CA PHE A 153 -16.49 -3.41 4.02
C PHE A 153 -16.88 -4.82 3.57
N LEU A 154 -16.19 -5.85 4.06
CA LEU A 154 -16.44 -7.23 3.63
C LEU A 154 -17.87 -7.69 3.91
N PRO A 155 -18.44 -7.57 5.12
CA PRO A 155 -19.84 -7.91 5.38
C PRO A 155 -20.81 -7.02 4.60
N THR A 156 -20.52 -5.73 4.47
CA THR A 156 -21.36 -4.81 3.69
C THR A 156 -21.50 -5.29 2.25
N ILE A 157 -20.40 -5.62 1.57
CA ILE A 157 -20.42 -6.13 0.20
C ILE A 157 -21.07 -7.51 0.11
N LEU A 158 -20.75 -8.40 1.04
CA LEU A 158 -21.33 -9.75 1.07
C LEU A 158 -22.86 -9.72 1.28
N LEU A 159 -23.33 -8.92 2.20
CA LEU A 159 -24.78 -8.77 2.47
C LEU A 159 -25.49 -8.01 1.34
N ALA A 160 -24.83 -7.02 0.74
CA ALA A 160 -25.40 -6.21 -0.33
C ALA A 160 -25.47 -6.97 -1.68
N TYR A 161 -24.41 -7.69 -2.05
CA TYR A 161 -24.27 -8.26 -3.39
C TYR A 161 -23.93 -9.76 -3.39
N GLY A 162 -23.90 -10.41 -2.22
CA GLY A 162 -23.55 -11.83 -2.11
C GLY A 162 -22.11 -12.13 -2.54
N LYS A 163 -21.84 -13.40 -2.85
CA LYS A 163 -20.50 -13.84 -3.33
C LYS A 163 -20.07 -13.15 -4.63
N LYS A 164 -21.01 -12.81 -5.50
CA LYS A 164 -20.73 -12.06 -6.73
C LYS A 164 -20.18 -10.67 -6.43
N GLY A 165 -20.69 -10.01 -5.39
CA GLY A 165 -20.16 -8.72 -4.92
C GLY A 165 -18.69 -8.82 -4.48
N LEU A 166 -18.31 -9.84 -3.73
CA LEU A 166 -16.91 -10.07 -3.37
C LEU A 166 -16.01 -10.26 -4.60
N SER A 167 -16.50 -10.95 -5.62
CA SER A 167 -15.77 -11.07 -6.89
C SER A 167 -15.66 -9.74 -7.63
N VAL A 168 -16.72 -8.93 -7.63
CA VAL A 168 -16.73 -7.61 -8.28
C VAL A 168 -15.74 -6.65 -7.60
N PHE A 169 -15.73 -6.62 -6.28
CA PHE A 169 -14.90 -5.73 -5.45
C PHE A 169 -13.66 -6.43 -4.87
N ALA A 170 -13.16 -7.44 -5.58
CA ALA A 170 -12.06 -8.26 -5.08
C ALA A 170 -10.78 -7.46 -4.83
N LEU A 171 -10.46 -6.47 -5.67
CA LEU A 171 -9.24 -5.68 -5.52
C LEU A 171 -9.36 -4.65 -4.40
N SER A 172 -10.53 -3.98 -4.27
CA SER A 172 -10.80 -3.10 -3.13
C SER A 172 -10.75 -3.87 -1.81
N ALA A 173 -11.36 -5.06 -1.76
CA ALA A 173 -11.32 -5.94 -0.61
C ALA A 173 -9.89 -6.42 -0.29
N ALA A 174 -9.14 -6.86 -1.32
CA ALA A 174 -7.76 -7.29 -1.17
C ALA A 174 -6.85 -6.15 -0.68
N LEU A 175 -7.05 -4.92 -1.18
CA LEU A 175 -6.28 -3.76 -0.74
C LEU A 175 -6.53 -3.47 0.73
N VAL A 176 -7.79 -3.23 1.14
CA VAL A 176 -8.07 -2.84 2.52
C VAL A 176 -7.71 -3.94 3.52
N ALA A 177 -8.04 -5.20 3.21
CA ALA A 177 -7.70 -6.33 4.07
C ALA A 177 -6.20 -6.62 4.09
N GLY A 178 -5.53 -6.54 2.95
CA GLY A 178 -4.08 -6.77 2.86
C GLY A 178 -3.28 -5.71 3.60
N VAL A 179 -3.65 -4.44 3.47
CA VAL A 179 -3.03 -3.35 4.25
C VAL A 179 -3.28 -3.55 5.74
N ALA A 180 -4.51 -3.93 6.15
CA ALA A 180 -4.80 -4.26 7.55
C ALA A 180 -3.88 -5.36 8.09
N VAL A 181 -3.68 -6.43 7.32
CA VAL A 181 -2.78 -7.54 7.70
C VAL A 181 -1.34 -7.08 7.79
N VAL A 182 -0.85 -6.30 6.81
CA VAL A 182 0.54 -5.83 6.79
C VAL A 182 0.83 -4.91 7.99
N TYR A 183 -0.04 -3.95 8.28
CA TYR A 183 0.13 -3.09 9.46
C TYR A 183 -0.05 -3.85 10.77
N MET A 184 -0.94 -4.83 10.82
CA MET A 184 -1.07 -5.69 12.00
C MET A 184 0.21 -6.50 12.25
N ILE A 185 0.83 -7.03 11.17
CA ILE A 185 2.12 -7.72 11.26
C ILE A 185 3.19 -6.76 11.77
N ASP A 186 3.25 -5.52 11.26
CA ASP A 186 4.24 -4.52 11.69
C ASP A 186 4.04 -4.13 13.16
N THR A 187 2.79 -4.01 13.60
CA THR A 187 2.44 -3.77 14.99
C THR A 187 2.85 -4.92 15.91
N MET A 188 2.59 -6.16 15.48
CA MET A 188 2.91 -7.36 16.27
C MET A 188 4.41 -7.70 16.26
N PHE A 189 5.12 -7.35 15.19
CA PHE A 189 6.53 -7.63 14.94
C PHE A 189 7.28 -6.36 14.52
N PRO A 190 7.40 -5.36 15.41
CA PRO A 190 7.96 -4.06 15.06
C PRO A 190 9.42 -4.16 14.63
N TYR A 191 9.87 -3.15 13.89
CA TYR A 191 11.24 -3.00 13.41
C TYR A 191 11.75 -4.17 12.55
N GLY A 192 10.83 -4.83 11.85
CA GLY A 192 11.21 -5.88 10.91
C GLY A 192 11.51 -7.22 11.55
N THR A 193 11.02 -7.49 12.76
CA THR A 193 11.20 -8.80 13.39
C THR A 193 10.39 -9.92 12.72
N PHE A 194 9.46 -9.61 11.81
CA PHE A 194 8.73 -10.61 11.04
C PHE A 194 9.61 -11.23 9.96
N MET A 195 10.22 -12.35 10.27
CA MET A 195 11.22 -13.03 9.44
C MET A 195 10.80 -13.29 7.98
N PRO A 196 9.55 -13.68 7.64
CA PRO A 196 9.18 -13.90 6.23
C PRO A 196 9.34 -12.65 5.35
N PHE A 197 9.01 -11.46 5.86
CA PHE A 197 9.19 -10.22 5.12
C PHE A 197 10.63 -9.69 5.21
N GLN A 198 11.35 -10.06 6.25
CA GLN A 198 12.75 -9.69 6.42
C GLN A 198 13.65 -10.31 5.34
N ALA A 199 13.18 -11.36 4.66
CA ALA A 199 13.86 -11.92 3.48
C ALA A 199 14.08 -10.88 2.36
N PHE A 200 13.27 -9.83 2.30
CA PHE A 200 13.45 -8.72 1.35
C PHE A 200 14.48 -7.68 1.82
N ALA A 201 14.71 -7.56 3.12
CA ALA A 201 15.56 -6.52 3.70
C ALA A 201 17.04 -6.68 3.32
N LEU A 202 17.58 -7.87 3.44
CA LEU A 202 18.97 -8.14 3.12
C LEU A 202 19.32 -7.92 1.62
N PRO A 203 18.57 -8.47 0.65
CA PRO A 203 18.78 -8.16 -0.76
C PRO A 203 18.65 -6.68 -1.09
N THR A 204 17.67 -5.99 -0.47
CA THR A 204 17.46 -4.55 -0.65
C THR A 204 18.66 -3.74 -0.15
N ALA A 205 19.13 -4.03 1.07
CA ALA A 205 20.32 -3.38 1.63
C ALA A 205 21.58 -3.66 0.80
N ALA A 206 21.76 -4.91 0.34
CA ALA A 206 22.90 -5.28 -0.51
C ALA A 206 22.87 -4.52 -1.85
N CYS A 207 21.71 -4.43 -2.51
CA CYS A 207 21.59 -3.66 -3.75
C CYS A 207 21.80 -2.15 -3.51
N ALA A 208 21.28 -1.60 -2.42
CA ALA A 208 21.55 -0.22 -2.04
C ALA A 208 23.04 0.04 -1.78
N ALA A 209 23.70 -0.88 -1.09
CA ALA A 209 25.16 -0.83 -0.85
C ALA A 209 25.97 -0.82 -2.15
N VAL A 210 25.61 -1.66 -3.13
CA VAL A 210 26.26 -1.67 -4.46
C VAL A 210 26.10 -0.31 -5.16
N LEU A 211 24.92 0.29 -5.11
CA LEU A 211 24.70 1.61 -5.71
C LEU A 211 25.44 2.72 -4.96
N LEU A 212 25.50 2.68 -3.62
CA LEU A 212 26.30 3.62 -2.82
C LEU A 212 27.79 3.52 -3.19
N GLN A 213 28.30 2.30 -3.33
CA GLN A 213 29.68 2.07 -3.78
C GLN A 213 29.93 2.63 -5.18
N ALA A 214 28.99 2.42 -6.12
CA ALA A 214 29.09 2.96 -7.48
C ALA A 214 29.08 4.50 -7.51
N LEU A 215 28.43 5.13 -6.54
CA LEU A 215 28.42 6.59 -6.35
C LEU A 215 29.68 7.10 -5.60
N GLY A 216 30.60 6.21 -5.20
CA GLY A 216 31.80 6.58 -4.45
C GLY A 216 31.51 6.98 -2.99
N ILE A 217 30.36 6.61 -2.44
CA ILE A 217 29.96 6.92 -1.07
C ILE A 217 30.52 5.84 -0.13
N PRO A 218 31.39 6.20 0.84
CA PRO A 218 31.89 5.25 1.83
C PRO A 218 30.78 4.85 2.80
N PHE A 219 30.64 3.56 3.01
CA PHE A 219 29.68 2.99 3.95
C PHE A 219 30.28 1.75 4.62
N THR A 220 29.68 1.37 5.76
CA THR A 220 29.84 0.05 6.35
C THR A 220 28.49 -0.64 6.42
N MET A 221 28.47 -1.96 6.19
CA MET A 221 27.26 -2.75 6.30
C MET A 221 27.45 -3.83 7.35
N ALA A 222 26.55 -3.88 8.33
CA ALA A 222 26.50 -4.90 9.36
C ALA A 222 25.22 -5.72 9.22
N TYR A 223 25.35 -7.03 9.29
CA TYR A 223 24.23 -7.96 9.33
C TYR A 223 24.55 -9.09 10.29
N THR A 224 23.70 -9.30 11.28
CA THR A 224 23.83 -10.42 12.21
C THR A 224 22.69 -11.40 11.93
N PRO A 225 23.00 -12.64 11.51
CA PRO A 225 21.99 -13.68 11.27
C PRO A 225 21.13 -13.88 12.53
N GLY A 226 19.80 -13.89 12.36
CA GLY A 226 18.84 -13.99 13.46
C GLY A 226 18.50 -12.66 14.14
N TYR A 227 19.17 -11.56 13.78
CA TYR A 227 18.79 -10.20 14.17
C TYR A 227 18.02 -9.48 13.04
N SER A 228 17.18 -8.55 13.44
CA SER A 228 16.02 -8.12 12.67
C SER A 228 16.31 -7.46 11.32
N ALA A 229 17.32 -6.66 11.16
CA ALA A 229 17.54 -5.91 9.92
C ALA A 229 19.00 -5.61 9.64
N PRO A 230 19.45 -5.62 8.37
CA PRO A 230 20.77 -5.13 8.01
C PRO A 230 20.88 -3.63 8.31
N ILE A 231 22.06 -3.22 8.79
CA ILE A 231 22.38 -1.84 9.13
C ILE A 231 23.40 -1.34 8.11
N ILE A 232 23.09 -0.24 7.44
CA ILE A 232 24.03 0.53 6.62
C ILE A 232 24.42 1.77 7.40
N SER A 233 25.71 1.98 7.63
CA SER A 233 26.23 3.17 8.30
C SER A 233 27.01 4.01 7.29
N VAL A 234 26.66 5.29 7.18
CA VAL A 234 27.35 6.30 6.39
C VAL A 234 27.91 7.39 7.28
N THR A 235 28.96 8.06 6.83
CA THR A 235 29.55 9.18 7.58
C THR A 235 29.01 10.49 7.03
N ALA A 236 28.34 11.27 7.88
CA ALA A 236 27.87 12.61 7.58
C ALA A 236 28.44 13.59 8.62
N ASN A 237 29.10 14.65 8.16
CA ASN A 237 29.73 15.66 9.03
C ASN A 237 30.71 15.05 10.07
N GLY A 238 31.44 13.99 9.69
CA GLY A 238 32.38 13.32 10.57
C GLY A 238 31.75 12.35 11.59
N ILE A 239 30.43 12.21 11.58
CA ILE A 239 29.68 11.30 12.48
C ILE A 239 29.18 10.11 11.69
N SER A 240 29.41 8.90 12.19
CA SER A 240 28.83 7.68 11.61
C SER A 240 27.37 7.54 12.03
N ILE A 241 26.47 7.48 11.05
CA ILE A 241 25.01 7.36 11.26
C ILE A 241 24.57 5.98 10.82
N PRO A 242 24.27 5.06 11.76
CA PRO A 242 23.72 3.76 11.46
C PRO A 242 22.23 3.86 11.10
N THR A 243 21.83 3.27 9.98
CA THR A 243 20.45 3.21 9.52
C THR A 243 20.04 1.77 9.26
N SER A 244 19.00 1.32 9.93
CA SER A 244 18.45 -0.02 9.76
C SER A 244 17.54 -0.07 8.51
N VAL A 245 17.77 -1.06 7.64
CA VAL A 245 16.93 -1.32 6.46
C VAL A 245 15.99 -2.49 6.77
N ALA A 246 14.90 -2.19 7.48
CA ALA A 246 13.88 -3.17 7.83
C ALA A 246 12.94 -3.46 6.65
N TRP A 247 12.14 -4.53 6.75
CA TRP A 247 11.22 -4.95 5.68
C TRP A 247 10.18 -3.87 5.26
N PRO A 248 9.68 -2.98 6.14
CA PRO A 248 8.81 -1.88 5.69
C PRO A 248 9.52 -0.94 4.71
N CYS A 249 10.83 -0.73 4.91
CA CYS A 249 11.68 0.05 3.99
C CYS A 249 12.12 -0.76 2.76
N ALA A 250 12.02 -2.09 2.78
CA ALA A 250 12.45 -2.96 1.68
C ALA A 250 11.45 -3.05 0.51
N GLY A 251 10.37 -2.25 0.51
CA GLY A 251 9.45 -2.12 -0.61
C GLY A 251 8.29 -3.11 -0.61
N VAL A 252 8.03 -3.82 0.49
CA VAL A 252 6.91 -4.77 0.60
C VAL A 252 5.57 -4.08 0.32
N HIS A 253 5.33 -2.90 0.90
CA HIS A 253 4.11 -2.12 0.66
C HIS A 253 3.98 -1.69 -0.81
N SER A 254 5.05 -1.22 -1.43
CA SER A 254 5.05 -0.79 -2.82
C SER A 254 4.79 -1.96 -3.77
N LEU A 255 5.38 -3.14 -3.52
CA LEU A 255 5.13 -4.35 -4.29
C LEU A 255 3.68 -4.84 -4.12
N PHE A 256 3.14 -4.75 -2.91
CA PHE A 256 1.75 -5.09 -2.66
C PHE A 256 0.80 -4.17 -3.44
N LEU A 257 0.99 -2.85 -3.34
CA LEU A 257 0.18 -1.87 -4.05
C LEU A 257 0.33 -2.02 -5.58
N TYR A 258 1.55 -2.21 -6.08
CA TYR A 258 1.82 -2.52 -7.49
C TYR A 258 0.99 -3.73 -7.95
N THR A 259 1.01 -4.81 -7.17
CA THR A 259 0.28 -6.05 -7.50
C THR A 259 -1.21 -5.77 -7.66
N ILE A 260 -1.83 -5.02 -6.75
CA ILE A 260 -3.24 -4.66 -6.83
C ILE A 260 -3.54 -3.85 -8.10
N ILE A 261 -2.73 -2.82 -8.38
CA ILE A 261 -2.93 -1.93 -9.52
C ILE A 261 -2.78 -2.68 -10.85
N ILE A 262 -1.74 -3.51 -10.98
CA ILE A 262 -1.50 -4.24 -12.23
C ILE A 262 -2.54 -5.34 -12.48
N LEU A 263 -3.02 -6.01 -11.44
CA LEU A 263 -4.12 -6.97 -11.54
C LEU A 263 -5.43 -6.30 -11.96
N LEU A 264 -5.69 -5.09 -11.48
CA LEU A 264 -6.81 -4.28 -11.95
C LEU A 264 -6.71 -3.99 -13.46
N LEU A 265 -5.52 -3.55 -13.92
CA LEU A 265 -5.27 -3.30 -15.34
C LEU A 265 -5.48 -4.56 -16.20
N PHE A 266 -5.05 -5.73 -15.69
CA PHE A 266 -5.18 -6.99 -16.42
C PHE A 266 -6.59 -7.57 -16.44
N ARG A 267 -7.45 -7.19 -15.53
CA ARG A 267 -8.78 -7.78 -15.33
C ARG A 267 -9.67 -7.71 -16.57
N LYS A 268 -9.67 -6.57 -17.27
CA LYS A 268 -10.47 -6.32 -18.47
C LYS A 268 -9.62 -6.12 -19.74
N SER A 269 -8.36 -6.54 -19.71
CA SER A 269 -7.47 -6.42 -20.87
C SER A 269 -7.46 -7.69 -21.71
N ASP A 270 -7.45 -7.54 -23.04
CA ASP A 270 -7.31 -8.63 -24.01
C ASP A 270 -5.85 -9.09 -24.18
N ILE A 271 -5.02 -8.88 -23.16
CA ILE A 271 -3.61 -9.28 -23.16
C ILE A 271 -3.53 -10.78 -22.88
N SER A 272 -2.71 -11.52 -23.65
CA SER A 272 -2.48 -12.94 -23.42
C SER A 272 -1.83 -13.21 -22.05
N GLY A 273 -2.13 -14.37 -21.44
CA GLY A 273 -1.65 -14.71 -20.10
C GLY A 273 -0.13 -14.62 -19.95
N THR A 274 0.64 -15.11 -20.93
CA THR A 274 2.10 -15.03 -20.96
C THR A 274 2.60 -13.58 -20.96
N ARG A 275 1.95 -12.69 -21.73
CA ARG A 275 2.30 -11.25 -21.72
C ARG A 275 1.92 -10.58 -20.39
N LYS A 276 0.79 -10.95 -19.79
CA LYS A 276 0.40 -10.47 -18.46
C LYS A 276 1.47 -10.84 -17.42
N LEU A 277 1.93 -12.09 -17.44
CA LEU A 277 2.99 -12.56 -16.55
C LEU A 277 4.30 -11.80 -16.77
N ALA A 278 4.71 -11.61 -18.04
CA ALA A 278 5.92 -10.85 -18.36
C ALA A 278 5.82 -9.40 -17.86
N TYR A 279 4.70 -8.71 -18.12
CA TYR A 279 4.48 -7.36 -17.59
C TYR A 279 4.45 -7.35 -16.06
N PHE A 280 3.84 -8.35 -15.43
CA PHE A 280 3.85 -8.45 -13.97
C PHE A 280 5.27 -8.55 -13.42
N ILE A 281 6.09 -9.43 -13.95
CA ILE A 281 7.46 -9.64 -13.46
C ILE A 281 8.32 -8.38 -13.70
N VAL A 282 8.29 -7.81 -14.91
CA VAL A 282 9.07 -6.60 -15.25
C VAL A 282 8.67 -5.42 -14.36
N GLY A 283 7.39 -5.21 -14.16
CA GLY A 283 6.93 -4.12 -13.32
C GLY A 283 7.21 -4.35 -11.83
N ALA A 284 7.14 -5.59 -11.34
CA ALA A 284 7.53 -5.92 -9.97
C ALA A 284 9.03 -5.65 -9.75
N ALA A 285 9.89 -6.07 -10.68
CA ALA A 285 11.31 -5.79 -10.64
C ALA A 285 11.60 -4.28 -10.67
N GLY A 286 10.90 -3.54 -11.55
CA GLY A 286 11.01 -2.09 -11.61
C GLY A 286 10.55 -1.39 -10.32
N THR A 287 9.42 -1.82 -9.73
CA THR A 287 8.93 -1.30 -8.44
C THR A 287 9.96 -1.54 -7.34
N TYR A 288 10.53 -2.73 -7.29
CA TYR A 288 11.57 -3.07 -6.32
C TYR A 288 12.83 -2.22 -6.53
N PHE A 289 13.25 -2.01 -7.78
CA PHE A 289 14.38 -1.14 -8.09
C PHE A 289 14.14 0.32 -7.70
N MET A 290 12.95 0.85 -7.94
CA MET A 290 12.59 2.21 -7.51
C MET A 290 12.65 2.37 -5.99
N ASN A 291 12.30 1.33 -5.24
CA ASN A 291 12.46 1.34 -3.80
C ASN A 291 13.94 1.34 -3.37
N ILE A 292 14.81 0.62 -4.07
CA ILE A 292 16.26 0.68 -3.84
C ILE A 292 16.80 2.09 -4.10
N LEU A 293 16.39 2.74 -5.19
CA LEU A 293 16.74 4.14 -5.49
C LEU A 293 16.28 5.10 -4.40
N ARG A 294 15.08 4.90 -3.86
CA ARG A 294 14.59 5.67 -2.71
C ARG A 294 15.52 5.57 -1.50
N ILE A 295 15.97 4.36 -1.16
CA ILE A 295 16.91 4.15 -0.05
C ILE A 295 18.26 4.81 -0.33
N VAL A 296 18.79 4.68 -1.53
CA VAL A 296 20.06 5.33 -1.93
C VAL A 296 19.92 6.85 -1.84
N SER A 297 18.80 7.41 -2.33
CA SER A 297 18.51 8.86 -2.24
C SER A 297 18.44 9.34 -0.81
N TYR A 298 17.84 8.54 0.09
CA TYR A 298 17.86 8.84 1.52
C TYR A 298 19.29 9.02 2.05
N PHE A 299 20.20 8.09 1.74
CA PHE A 299 21.60 8.19 2.18
C PHE A 299 22.34 9.37 1.55
N VAL A 300 22.08 9.67 0.27
CA VAL A 300 22.68 10.85 -0.41
C VAL A 300 22.23 12.14 0.27
N ILE A 301 20.95 12.27 0.61
CA ILE A 301 20.43 13.44 1.32
C ILE A 301 20.99 13.49 2.74
N LEU A 302 21.05 12.35 3.44
CA LEU A 302 21.60 12.25 4.79
C LEU A 302 23.04 12.80 4.87
N ILE A 303 23.87 12.44 3.89
CA ILE A 303 25.28 12.87 3.85
C ILE A 303 25.40 14.36 3.52
N ASN A 304 24.60 14.86 2.57
CA ASN A 304 24.76 16.22 2.06
C ASN A 304 23.96 17.28 2.86
N GLN A 305 22.81 16.92 3.42
CA GLN A 305 21.88 17.85 4.05
C GLN A 305 21.58 17.52 5.52
N GLY A 306 21.99 16.34 5.98
CA GLY A 306 21.78 15.88 7.37
C GLY A 306 20.52 15.05 7.54
N GLN A 307 20.28 14.67 8.81
CA GLN A 307 19.29 13.66 9.19
C GLN A 307 17.84 14.14 8.99
N GLU A 308 17.53 15.39 9.34
CA GLU A 308 16.16 15.92 9.28
C GLU A 308 15.62 15.98 7.82
N PRO A 309 16.33 16.57 6.83
CA PRO A 309 15.89 16.52 5.44
C PRO A 309 15.79 15.09 4.88
N ALA A 310 16.68 14.18 5.30
CA ALA A 310 16.64 12.80 4.87
C ALA A 310 15.38 12.07 5.39
N LEU A 311 14.98 12.32 6.64
CA LEU A 311 13.76 11.78 7.22
C LEU A 311 12.51 12.35 6.55
N ILE A 312 12.48 13.66 6.27
CA ILE A 312 11.38 14.30 5.51
C ILE A 312 11.28 13.67 4.12
N PHE A 313 12.42 13.51 3.42
CA PHE A 313 12.44 12.82 2.13
C PHE A 313 11.88 11.40 2.26
N HIS A 314 12.40 10.61 3.20
CA HIS A 314 11.94 9.23 3.40
C HIS A 314 10.45 9.15 3.73
N ASN A 315 9.97 10.07 4.53
CA ASN A 315 8.60 10.05 5.03
C ASN A 315 7.57 10.62 4.06
N VAL A 316 7.93 11.56 3.22
CA VAL A 316 6.99 12.30 2.35
C VAL A 316 7.30 12.08 0.87
N TYR A 317 8.49 12.47 0.44
CA TYR A 317 8.83 12.52 -0.99
C TYR A 317 9.26 11.16 -1.56
N GLY A 318 9.72 10.24 -0.72
CA GLY A 318 10.18 8.92 -1.17
C GLY A 318 9.13 8.10 -1.90
N GLU A 319 7.86 8.32 -1.60
CA GLU A 319 6.75 7.63 -2.28
C GLU A 319 6.59 8.06 -3.75
N LEU A 320 7.07 9.26 -4.11
CA LEU A 320 7.01 9.75 -5.50
C LEU A 320 7.77 8.84 -6.47
N TYR A 321 8.81 8.14 -6.02
CA TYR A 321 9.52 7.15 -6.84
C TYR A 321 8.59 6.06 -7.32
N PHE A 322 7.80 5.49 -6.41
CA PHE A 322 6.83 4.45 -6.73
C PHE A 322 5.73 4.99 -7.65
N PHE A 323 5.10 6.12 -7.29
CA PHE A 323 4.00 6.67 -8.07
C PHE A 323 4.41 7.09 -9.48
N SER A 324 5.55 7.73 -9.63
CA SER A 324 6.08 8.11 -10.94
C SER A 324 6.34 6.90 -11.81
N PHE A 325 6.95 5.86 -11.23
CA PHE A 325 7.23 4.61 -11.94
C PHE A 325 5.95 3.90 -12.36
N ILE A 326 5.00 3.67 -11.44
CA ILE A 326 3.79 2.91 -11.75
C ILE A 326 2.95 3.61 -12.82
N LEU A 327 2.86 4.95 -12.76
CA LEU A 327 2.15 5.73 -13.77
C LEU A 327 2.82 5.59 -15.15
N ALA A 328 4.14 5.79 -15.21
CA ALA A 328 4.91 5.63 -16.45
C ALA A 328 4.79 4.21 -17.01
N TYR A 329 4.85 3.20 -16.13
CA TYR A 329 4.75 1.81 -16.52
C TYR A 329 3.36 1.43 -17.07
N ILE A 330 2.30 1.92 -16.45
CA ILE A 330 0.94 1.74 -16.98
C ILE A 330 0.78 2.39 -18.34
N ILE A 331 1.26 3.63 -18.52
CA ILE A 331 1.24 4.33 -19.81
C ILE A 331 2.01 3.53 -20.85
N LEU A 332 3.17 2.98 -20.48
CA LEU A 332 3.97 2.13 -21.36
C LEU A 332 3.21 0.88 -21.80
N ILE A 333 2.60 0.13 -20.87
CA ILE A 333 1.81 -1.06 -21.21
C ILE A 333 0.66 -0.70 -22.15
N VAL A 334 -0.11 0.34 -21.82
CA VAL A 334 -1.23 0.80 -22.63
C VAL A 334 -0.76 1.23 -24.03
N GLY A 335 0.35 1.95 -24.12
CA GLY A 335 0.96 2.36 -25.37
C GLY A 335 1.41 1.17 -26.23
N ILE A 336 2.10 0.19 -25.63
CA ILE A 336 2.52 -1.05 -26.32
C ILE A 336 1.30 -1.78 -26.92
N GLN A 337 0.21 -1.89 -26.15
CA GLN A 337 -1.00 -2.57 -26.60
C GLN A 337 -1.72 -1.76 -27.71
N LYS A 338 -1.94 -0.46 -27.49
CA LYS A 338 -2.64 0.41 -28.44
C LYS A 338 -1.97 0.47 -29.81
N TYR A 339 -0.62 0.59 -29.84
CA TYR A 339 0.14 0.72 -31.07
C TYR A 339 0.62 -0.61 -31.64
N ARG A 340 0.28 -1.74 -31.01
CA ARG A 340 0.71 -3.10 -31.40
C ARG A 340 2.23 -3.19 -31.64
N LEU A 341 3.03 -2.55 -30.78
CA LEU A 341 4.47 -2.41 -31.00
C LEU A 341 5.20 -3.76 -31.05
N ILE A 342 4.77 -4.74 -30.27
CA ILE A 342 5.36 -6.09 -30.26
C ILE A 342 5.15 -6.79 -31.61
N GLU A 343 3.96 -6.65 -32.22
CA GLU A 343 3.65 -7.26 -33.53
C GLU A 343 4.45 -6.60 -34.64
N LYS A 344 4.55 -5.26 -34.61
CA LYS A 344 5.39 -4.51 -35.55
C LYS A 344 6.86 -4.88 -35.42
N ALA A 345 7.38 -5.01 -34.19
CA ALA A 345 8.77 -5.43 -33.95
C ALA A 345 9.04 -6.84 -34.49
N LYS A 346 8.13 -7.80 -34.26
CA LYS A 346 8.25 -9.16 -34.82
C LYS A 346 8.30 -9.16 -36.36
N LEU A 347 7.45 -8.35 -37.00
CA LEU A 347 7.44 -8.21 -38.46
C LEU A 347 8.76 -7.63 -38.98
N LEU A 348 9.34 -6.66 -38.29
CA LEU A 348 10.63 -6.07 -38.68
C LEU A 348 11.80 -7.08 -38.54
N ILE A 349 11.81 -7.85 -37.44
CA ILE A 349 12.82 -8.88 -37.21
C ILE A 349 12.70 -9.99 -38.25
N SER A 350 11.48 -10.45 -38.54
CA SER A 350 11.21 -11.44 -39.57
C SER A 350 11.69 -10.98 -40.95
N LYS A 351 11.39 -9.75 -41.37
CA LYS A 351 11.87 -9.17 -42.62
C LYS A 351 13.40 -9.11 -42.71
N ARG A 352 14.06 -8.77 -41.60
CA ARG A 352 15.53 -8.71 -41.53
C ARG A 352 16.18 -10.09 -41.61
N SER A 353 15.52 -11.12 -41.07
CA SER A 353 16.00 -12.51 -41.19
C SER A 353 15.92 -13.07 -42.61
N TYR A 354 14.97 -12.59 -43.44
CA TYR A 354 14.89 -12.97 -44.85
C TYR A 354 15.88 -12.23 -45.76
N HIS A 355 16.54 -11.17 -45.29
CA HIS A 355 17.52 -10.39 -46.06
C HIS A 355 18.96 -10.67 -45.67
N LEU A 356 19.24 -11.62 -44.81
CA LEU A 356 20.61 -12.14 -44.61
C LEU A 356 20.90 -13.10 -45.72
N PRO A 357 21.81 -12.78 -46.65
CA PRO A 357 22.20 -13.71 -47.71
C PRO A 357 22.85 -14.92 -47.03
N ALA A 358 22.55 -16.10 -47.57
CA ALA A 358 23.22 -17.34 -47.20
C ALA A 358 24.71 -17.18 -47.56
N LEU A 359 25.50 -16.69 -46.58
CA LEU A 359 26.93 -16.68 -46.69
C LEU A 359 27.42 -18.12 -46.46
N GLU A 360 27.78 -18.70 -47.62
CA GLU A 360 28.81 -19.73 -47.77
C GLU A 360 28.62 -21.06 -47.01
N LYS A 361 27.98 -21.98 -47.74
CA LYS A 361 28.56 -23.32 -47.84
C LYS A 361 29.39 -23.37 -49.10
N SER A 362 30.65 -23.01 -49.04
CA SER A 362 31.68 -23.40 -49.99
C SER A 362 32.98 -23.60 -49.20
N THR A 363 33.31 -24.79 -49.03
CA THR A 363 34.51 -25.63 -49.08
C THR A 363 34.45 -26.70 -48.00
#